data_dcb5ffbd3d4dcb7664a3613916aee481
#
_entry.id   dcb5ffbd3d4dcb7664a3613916aee481
#
_cell.length_a   1.000
_cell.length_b   1.000
_cell.length_c   1.000
_cell.angle_alpha   90.00
_cell.angle_beta   90.00
_cell.angle_gamma   90.00
#
_symmetry.space_group_name_H-M   'P 1'
#
loop_
_entity.id
_entity.type
_entity.pdbx_description
1 polymer ?
#
loop_
_entity_poly.entity_id
_entity_poly.type
_entity_poly.pdbx_seq_one_letter_code
_entity_poly.pdbx_strand_id
1 'polypeptide(L)'
;MFVGAVAQSPTIRTQRNENNSVDFILENKTRPGTLTVFLTLRDLQNCNTASGTFRYETRYTGTRLLSLRPADDTRGVRYGYSYRFFLGPVDKEPDTAFVYR
;
A
#
# COMPACT_ATOMS: atom_id res chain seq x y z
N MET A 1 -27.65 9.55 2.31
CA MET A 1 -26.84 9.66 2.31
C MET A 1 -25.87 9.05 2.16
N PHE A 2 -25.53 8.93 1.79
CA PHE A 2 -24.64 8.47 1.61
C PHE A 2 -23.74 8.41 1.87
N VAL A 3 -24.00 8.45 1.74
CA VAL A 3 -23.12 8.84 2.32
C VAL A 3 -22.01 8.06 3.00
N GLY A 4 -22.26 7.26 3.89
CA GLY A 4 -21.27 6.57 4.66
C GLY A 4 -20.31 5.72 3.82
N ALA A 5 -20.79 5.24 2.73
CA ALA A 5 -19.97 4.39 1.89
C ALA A 5 -18.70 5.10 1.41
N VAL A 6 -18.80 6.40 1.21
CA VAL A 6 -17.64 7.16 0.74
C VAL A 6 -16.53 7.16 1.77
N ALA A 7 -16.91 7.17 3.03
CA ALA A 7 -15.93 7.24 4.10
C ALA A 7 -15.20 5.95 4.34
N GLN A 8 -15.59 4.89 3.65
CA GLN A 8 -15.07 3.56 3.92
C GLN A 8 -14.02 3.09 2.92
N SER A 9 -13.36 4.01 2.25
CA SER A 9 -12.33 3.64 1.27
C SER A 9 -11.18 2.92 1.96
N PRO A 10 -10.58 1.95 1.27
CA PRO A 10 -9.40 1.29 1.81
C PRO A 10 -8.23 2.27 1.94
N THR A 11 -7.37 1.99 2.89
CA THR A 11 -6.18 2.81 3.09
C THR A 11 -4.99 1.92 3.36
N ILE A 12 -3.80 2.48 3.18
CA ILE A 12 -2.56 1.84 3.62
C ILE A 12 -1.99 2.70 4.72
N ARG A 13 -1.71 2.06 5.86
CA ARG A 13 -1.00 2.74 6.93
C ARG A 13 0.40 2.17 7.05
N THR A 14 1.30 2.96 7.55
CA THR A 14 2.67 2.55 7.77
C THR A 14 2.93 2.41 9.26
N GLN A 15 3.80 1.48 9.61
CA GLN A 15 4.17 1.26 10.99
C GLN A 15 5.68 1.09 11.07
N ARG A 16 6.33 1.93 11.86
CA ARG A 16 7.77 1.81 12.09
C ARG A 16 7.98 0.90 13.28
N ASN A 17 8.90 -0.03 13.12
CA ASN A 17 9.22 -1.02 14.14
C ASN A 17 10.50 -0.66 14.87
N GLU A 18 10.78 -1.38 15.95
CA GLU A 18 11.95 -1.11 16.80
C GLU A 18 13.27 -1.26 16.05
N ASN A 19 13.28 -2.15 15.07
CA ASN A 19 14.49 -2.37 14.27
C ASN A 19 14.62 -1.41 13.10
N ASN A 20 13.84 -0.34 13.11
CA ASN A 20 13.80 0.69 12.07
C ASN A 20 13.24 0.21 10.72
N SER A 21 12.66 -0.97 10.67
CA SER A 21 11.91 -1.39 9.49
C SER A 21 10.56 -0.69 9.47
N VAL A 22 9.93 -0.63 8.30
CA VAL A 22 8.63 -0.01 8.12
C VAL A 22 7.71 -1.00 7.44
N ASP A 23 6.57 -1.27 8.04
CA ASP A 23 5.55 -2.15 7.47
C ASP A 23 4.47 -1.31 6.79
N PHE A 24 4.03 -1.79 5.64
CA PHE A 24 2.90 -1.19 4.92
C PHE A 24 1.72 -2.14 5.08
N ILE A 25 0.66 -1.66 5.72
CA ILE A 25 -0.45 -2.49 6.14
C ILE A 25 -1.73 -1.98 5.49
N LEU A 26 -2.41 -2.89 4.80
CA LEU A 26 -3.68 -2.58 4.17
C LEU A 26 -4.80 -2.60 5.20
N GLU A 27 -5.61 -1.56 5.19
CA GLU A 27 -6.83 -1.50 5.99
C GLU A 27 -8.00 -1.32 5.04
N ASN A 28 -8.75 -2.39 4.84
CA ASN A 28 -9.93 -2.37 4.00
C ASN A 28 -11.16 -2.40 4.88
N LYS A 29 -11.82 -1.28 5.00
CA LYS A 29 -12.98 -1.15 5.88
C LYS A 29 -14.29 -1.15 5.13
N THR A 30 -14.25 -1.28 3.83
CA THR A 30 -15.46 -1.12 3.05
C THR A 30 -16.33 -2.35 3.06
N ARG A 31 -15.78 -3.48 2.66
CA ARG A 31 -16.57 -4.69 2.52
C ARG A 31 -15.66 -5.86 2.15
N PRO A 32 -16.18 -7.08 2.32
CA PRO A 32 -15.43 -8.24 1.87
C PRO A 32 -15.30 -8.26 0.36
N GLY A 33 -14.32 -8.96 -0.11
CA GLY A 33 -14.06 -9.09 -1.52
C GLY A 33 -12.60 -8.88 -1.80
N THR A 34 -12.21 -9.24 -3.01
CA THR A 34 -10.81 -9.10 -3.42
C THR A 34 -10.52 -7.67 -3.81
N LEU A 35 -9.38 -7.18 -3.35
CA LEU A 35 -8.84 -5.90 -3.76
C LEU A 35 -7.49 -6.12 -4.40
N THR A 36 -7.22 -5.40 -5.46
CA THR A 36 -5.88 -5.30 -6.02
C THR A 36 -5.32 -3.95 -5.66
N VAL A 37 -4.11 -3.95 -5.14
CA VAL A 37 -3.43 -2.74 -4.69
C VAL A 37 -2.17 -2.57 -5.52
N PHE A 38 -1.99 -1.39 -6.06
CA PHE A 38 -0.72 -1.02 -6.69
C PHE A 38 -0.05 0.00 -5.78
N LEU A 39 1.02 -0.42 -5.13
CA LEU A 39 1.78 0.41 -4.21
C LEU A 39 3.04 0.87 -4.92
N THR A 40 3.21 2.16 -5.04
CA THR A 40 4.38 2.76 -5.66
C THR A 40 5.29 3.34 -4.59
N LEU A 41 6.54 2.91 -4.60
CA LEU A 41 7.57 3.40 -3.69
C LEU A 41 8.57 4.24 -4.46
N ARG A 42 8.95 5.37 -3.85
CA ARG A 42 9.91 6.27 -4.48
C ARG A 42 10.78 6.92 -3.40
N ASP A 43 11.89 7.47 -3.85
CA ASP A 43 12.80 8.25 -2.99
C ASP A 43 13.27 7.44 -1.80
N LEU A 44 13.55 6.15 -2.03
CA LEU A 44 13.97 5.26 -0.96
C LEU A 44 15.41 5.54 -0.55
N GLN A 45 15.63 5.67 0.76
CA GLN A 45 16.96 5.87 1.32
C GLN A 45 17.15 4.93 2.49
N ASN A 46 18.36 4.41 2.62
CA ASN A 46 18.71 3.47 3.67
C ASN A 46 17.84 2.22 3.63
N CYS A 47 17.66 1.69 2.42
CA CYS A 47 16.74 0.59 2.22
C CYS A 47 17.25 -0.29 1.09
N ASN A 48 17.07 -1.60 1.24
CA ASN A 48 17.54 -2.55 0.23
C ASN A 48 16.51 -2.80 -0.87
N THR A 49 15.31 -2.29 -0.70
CA THR A 49 14.25 -2.45 -1.69
C THR A 49 14.41 -1.39 -2.77
N ALA A 50 14.23 -1.78 -4.03
CA ALA A 50 14.27 -0.84 -5.13
C ALA A 50 12.95 -0.10 -5.26
N SER A 51 13.02 1.13 -5.77
CA SER A 51 11.81 1.89 -6.09
C SER A 51 11.04 1.20 -7.21
N GLY A 52 9.75 1.41 -7.23
CA GLY A 52 8.89 0.85 -8.26
C GLY A 52 7.49 0.66 -7.77
N THR A 53 6.69 0.01 -8.62
CA THR A 53 5.30 -0.27 -8.32
C THR A 53 5.15 -1.76 -8.05
N PHE A 54 4.49 -2.07 -6.95
CA PHE A 54 4.29 -3.45 -6.51
C PHE A 54 2.80 -3.75 -6.49
N ARG A 55 2.44 -4.93 -6.96
CA ARG A 55 1.05 -5.36 -7.03
C ARG A 55 0.76 -6.37 -5.94
N TYR A 56 -0.34 -6.14 -5.23
CA TYR A 56 -0.82 -7.07 -4.20
C TYR A 56 -2.29 -7.33 -4.40
N GLU A 57 -2.69 -8.54 -4.12
CA GLU A 57 -4.09 -8.93 -4.20
C GLU A 57 -4.47 -9.54 -2.86
N THR A 58 -5.51 -9.01 -2.24
CA THR A 58 -5.86 -9.45 -0.89
C THR A 58 -7.35 -9.26 -0.63
N ARG A 59 -7.84 -10.02 0.34
CA ARG A 59 -9.21 -9.93 0.81
C ARG A 59 -9.32 -9.45 2.23
N TYR A 60 -8.21 -9.34 2.94
CA TYR A 60 -8.24 -9.17 4.39
C TYR A 60 -7.69 -7.83 4.81
N THR A 61 -8.41 -7.20 5.73
CA THR A 61 -7.89 -6.02 6.41
C THR A 61 -6.75 -6.45 7.33
N GLY A 62 -5.85 -5.51 7.61
CA GLY A 62 -4.71 -5.80 8.47
C GLY A 62 -3.60 -6.57 7.79
N THR A 63 -3.71 -6.78 6.48
CA THR A 63 -2.68 -7.50 5.73
C THR A 63 -1.44 -6.66 5.59
N ARG A 64 -0.30 -7.22 6.01
CA ARG A 64 0.98 -6.57 5.75
C ARG A 64 1.37 -6.86 4.32
N LEU A 65 1.46 -5.81 3.53
CA LEU A 65 1.80 -5.96 2.12
C LEU A 65 3.30 -6.07 1.92
N LEU A 66 4.05 -5.27 2.66
CA LEU A 66 5.47 -5.11 2.39
C LEU A 66 6.15 -4.58 3.63
N SER A 67 7.40 -4.99 3.86
CA SER A 67 8.25 -4.42 4.88
C SER A 67 9.49 -3.86 4.23
N LEU A 68 9.83 -2.62 4.54
CA LEU A 68 11.08 -2.02 4.13
C LEU A 68 12.09 -2.18 5.25
N ARG A 69 13.19 -2.86 4.96
CA ARG A 69 14.24 -3.08 5.94
C ARG A 69 15.36 -2.09 5.73
N PRO A 70 15.91 -1.53 6.81
CA PRO A 70 17.01 -0.59 6.67
C PRO A 70 18.28 -1.30 6.23
N ALA A 71 19.05 -0.64 5.37
CA ALA A 71 20.39 -1.11 5.03
C ALA A 71 21.32 -0.94 6.22
N ASP A 72 21.14 0.17 6.96
CA ASP A 72 21.85 0.44 8.20
C ASP A 72 20.78 0.54 9.28
N ASP A 73 20.71 -0.45 10.17
CA ASP A 73 19.63 -0.54 11.14
C ASP A 73 19.75 0.43 12.30
N THR A 74 20.82 1.23 12.34
CA THR A 74 20.93 2.31 13.32
C THR A 74 20.20 3.56 12.87
N ARG A 75 19.67 3.58 11.66
CA ARG A 75 18.95 4.72 11.11
C ARG A 75 17.65 4.24 10.49
N GLY A 76 16.69 5.15 10.41
CA GLY A 76 15.41 4.81 9.82
C GLY A 76 15.44 4.80 8.30
N VAL A 77 14.51 4.08 7.72
CA VAL A 77 14.26 4.09 6.28
C VAL A 77 13.53 5.38 5.93
N ARG A 78 13.93 6.02 4.84
CA ARG A 78 13.21 7.18 4.30
C ARG A 78 12.54 6.73 3.00
N TYR A 79 11.30 7.18 2.81
CA TYR A 79 10.51 6.71 1.68
C TYR A 79 9.42 7.70 1.32
N GLY A 80 9.00 7.64 0.05
CA GLY A 80 7.77 8.23 -0.40
C GLY A 80 6.91 7.13 -0.97
N TYR A 81 5.60 7.26 -0.88
CA TYR A 81 4.73 6.24 -1.44
C TYR A 81 3.39 6.80 -1.86
N SER A 82 2.77 6.08 -2.80
CA SER A 82 1.40 6.33 -3.20
C SER A 82 0.78 4.98 -3.55
N TYR A 83 -0.55 4.93 -3.62
CA TYR A 83 -1.21 3.68 -3.89
C TYR A 83 -2.53 3.91 -4.59
N ARG A 84 -3.00 2.85 -5.27
CA ARG A 84 -4.32 2.82 -5.89
C ARG A 84 -4.95 1.47 -5.62
N PHE A 85 -6.27 1.49 -5.52
CA PHE A 85 -7.05 0.28 -5.29
C PHE A 85 -8.00 0.04 -6.43
N PHE A 86 -8.19 -1.23 -6.76
CA PHE A 86 -9.17 -1.67 -7.73
C PHE A 86 -9.93 -2.85 -7.17
N LEU A 87 -11.22 -2.87 -7.39
CA LEU A 87 -12.03 -4.00 -6.95
C LEU A 87 -11.76 -5.19 -7.86
N GLY A 88 -11.69 -6.37 -7.26
CA GLY A 88 -11.44 -7.60 -7.99
C GLY A 88 -9.98 -7.76 -8.34
N PRO A 89 -9.66 -8.87 -9.05
CA PRO A 89 -8.30 -9.11 -9.50
C PRO A 89 -8.01 -8.26 -10.74
N VAL A 90 -6.89 -7.56 -10.71
CA VAL A 90 -6.45 -6.70 -11.80
C VAL A 90 -4.97 -6.99 -12.02
N ASP A 91 -4.61 -7.46 -13.21
CA ASP A 91 -3.24 -7.88 -13.49
C ASP A 91 -2.30 -6.72 -13.72
N LYS A 92 -2.78 -5.70 -14.39
CA LYS A 92 -1.98 -4.53 -14.70
C LYS A 92 -2.71 -3.30 -14.22
N GLU A 93 -1.95 -2.30 -13.82
CA GLU A 93 -2.54 -1.04 -13.44
C GLU A 93 -3.23 -0.42 -14.65
N PRO A 94 -4.55 -0.15 -14.58
CA PRO A 94 -5.25 0.43 -15.71
C PRO A 94 -4.75 1.81 -16.04
N ASP A 95 -5.03 2.24 -17.27
CA ASP A 95 -4.75 3.59 -17.69
C ASP A 95 -5.44 4.55 -16.73
N THR A 96 -4.68 5.46 -16.17
CA THR A 96 -5.19 6.37 -15.17
C THR A 96 -6.34 7.23 -15.65
N ALA A 97 -6.45 7.44 -16.94
CA ALA A 97 -7.53 8.24 -17.47
C ALA A 97 -8.90 7.70 -17.12
N PHE A 98 -9.01 6.41 -16.83
CA PHE A 98 -10.29 5.77 -16.56
C PHE A 98 -10.58 5.57 -15.09
N VAL A 99 -9.59 5.71 -14.26
CA VAL A 99 -9.70 5.23 -12.88
C VAL A 99 -10.59 6.09 -12.03
N TYR A 100 -10.69 7.34 -12.37
CA TYR A 100 -11.34 8.31 -11.49
C TYR A 100 -12.74 8.66 -11.89
N ARG A 101 -13.41 7.75 -12.49
CA ARG A 101 -14.79 7.98 -12.90
C ARG A 101 -15.78 7.30 -11.99
#